data_d4bace8da8f049c5709713c993dd995e
#
_entry.id   d4bace8da8f049c5709713c993dd995e
#
_cell.length_a   1.000
_cell.length_b   1.000
_cell.length_c   1.000
_cell.angle_alpha   90.00
_cell.angle_beta   90.00
_cell.angle_gamma   90.00
#
_symmetry.space_group_name_H-M   'P 1'
#
loop_
_entity.id
_entity.type
_entity.pdbx_description
1 polymer ?
#
loop_
_entity_poly.entity_id
_entity_poly.type
_entity_poly.pdbx_seq_one_letter_code
_entity_poly.pdbx_strand_id
1 'polypeptide(L)'
;MTTLLQDKHHILPAAELTEAVQDARNRTLALVADLSDSRLSVPLIETVNPFLWELGHTAFFYEACLLRTLDGIRPLMTGADDLYNSFTVEHDSRWGLALPTRDGTLQYMAQVHQLVLARLDGAQPDAVDTYLNLLAVLHEDMHGEAFTYMRQTLEYVAPDLQGLIQPLPAADVVGDGPLWGDTEIPGGVYQLGAATQDPFVFDNEKWAHPVQVEPFHMARAPVTNAQFAEFVEAGGYQRRDLWDYEGCVWLSKTGAQHPTYWYRGGGGGQRRHFDQLVPLEEHAPAVHVNWFEADAYCTWAGRRLPTEAEWDMAASAEPGADGHRAEDRRRYPWGHEPPTADRANLDSRAMGCVDVGAFAAGDRV
;
A
#
# COMPACT_ATOMS: atom_id res chain seq x y z
N MET A 1 -18.28 -6.22 -17.72
CA MET A 1 -18.10 -7.47 -16.99
C MET A 1 -17.53 -8.61 -17.81
N THR A 2 -17.90 -8.81 -19.04
CA THR A 2 -17.44 -9.98 -19.87
C THR A 2 -15.95 -9.96 -20.24
N THR A 3 -15.29 -8.82 -20.22
CA THR A 3 -13.86 -8.69 -20.61
C THR A 3 -12.89 -8.92 -19.44
N LEU A 4 -13.38 -8.90 -18.19
CA LEU A 4 -12.58 -9.09 -16.98
C LEU A 4 -12.25 -10.58 -16.68
N LEU A 5 -12.94 -11.52 -17.31
CA LEU A 5 -12.94 -12.93 -16.93
C LEU A 5 -12.14 -13.84 -17.90
N GLN A 6 -11.19 -13.32 -18.66
CA GLN A 6 -10.42 -14.13 -19.62
C GLN A 6 -9.09 -14.71 -19.11
N ASP A 7 -8.75 -14.49 -17.82
CA ASP A 7 -7.50 -15.03 -17.25
C ASP A 7 -7.66 -16.52 -16.89
N LYS A 8 -7.41 -17.37 -17.87
CA LYS A 8 -7.57 -18.84 -17.77
C LYS A 8 -6.37 -19.57 -17.17
N HIS A 9 -5.35 -18.88 -16.68
CA HIS A 9 -4.04 -19.50 -16.49
C HIS A 9 -3.63 -19.73 -15.04
N HIS A 10 -4.26 -19.11 -14.07
CA HIS A 10 -3.89 -19.30 -12.66
C HIS A 10 -5.10 -19.76 -11.86
N ILE A 11 -5.08 -21.00 -11.42
CA ILE A 11 -6.09 -21.60 -10.54
C ILE A 11 -5.39 -22.02 -9.26
N LEU A 12 -5.85 -21.46 -8.13
CA LEU A 12 -5.37 -21.84 -6.82
C LEU A 12 -6.25 -22.95 -6.21
N PRO A 13 -5.65 -23.87 -5.46
CA PRO A 13 -6.41 -24.83 -4.65
C PRO A 13 -7.30 -24.12 -3.63
N ALA A 14 -8.47 -24.71 -3.34
CA ALA A 14 -9.40 -24.18 -2.33
C ALA A 14 -8.73 -23.99 -0.96
N ALA A 15 -7.80 -24.85 -0.58
CA ALA A 15 -7.07 -24.74 0.68
C ALA A 15 -6.22 -23.46 0.77
N GLU A 16 -5.53 -23.08 -0.32
CA GLU A 16 -4.73 -21.86 -0.37
C GLU A 16 -5.61 -20.60 -0.32
N LEU A 17 -6.74 -20.62 -1.05
CA LEU A 17 -7.73 -19.52 -0.97
C LEU A 17 -8.34 -19.40 0.42
N THR A 18 -8.64 -20.53 1.06
CA THR A 18 -9.16 -20.57 2.45
C THR A 18 -8.16 -19.95 3.42
N GLU A 19 -6.89 -20.33 3.32
CA GLU A 19 -5.82 -19.79 4.16
C GLU A 19 -5.68 -18.28 3.97
N ALA A 20 -5.64 -17.81 2.72
CA ALA A 20 -5.54 -16.38 2.41
C ALA A 20 -6.73 -15.56 2.96
N VAL A 21 -7.96 -16.05 2.80
CA VAL A 21 -9.16 -15.40 3.33
C VAL A 21 -9.15 -15.36 4.86
N GLN A 22 -8.73 -16.44 5.52
CA GLN A 22 -8.63 -16.49 6.98
C GLN A 22 -7.55 -15.54 7.51
N ASP A 23 -6.40 -15.53 6.86
CA ASP A 23 -5.27 -14.70 7.26
C ASP A 23 -5.60 -13.20 7.13
N ALA A 24 -6.13 -12.75 6.00
CA ALA A 24 -6.55 -11.37 5.80
C ALA A 24 -7.56 -10.92 6.88
N ARG A 25 -8.59 -11.74 7.15
CA ARG A 25 -9.59 -11.45 8.17
C ARG A 25 -8.98 -11.39 9.58
N ASN A 26 -8.08 -12.30 9.92
CA ASN A 26 -7.45 -12.32 11.23
C ASN A 26 -6.60 -11.07 11.45
N ARG A 27 -5.86 -10.64 10.42
CA ARG A 27 -5.07 -9.39 10.45
C ARG A 27 -5.97 -8.17 10.61
N THR A 28 -7.04 -8.06 9.83
CA THR A 28 -8.02 -6.97 9.94
C THR A 28 -8.58 -6.85 11.36
N LEU A 29 -9.01 -7.96 11.96
CA LEU A 29 -9.56 -7.95 13.31
C LEU A 29 -8.51 -7.57 14.36
N ALA A 30 -7.28 -8.04 14.23
CA ALA A 30 -6.19 -7.70 15.14
C ALA A 30 -5.82 -6.20 15.08
N LEU A 31 -5.87 -5.61 13.88
CA LEU A 31 -5.61 -4.18 13.70
C LEU A 31 -6.58 -3.26 14.46
N VAL A 32 -7.72 -3.76 14.90
CA VAL A 32 -8.74 -2.96 15.61
C VAL A 32 -9.12 -3.53 16.99
N ALA A 33 -8.51 -4.65 17.41
CA ALA A 33 -8.91 -5.40 18.58
C ALA A 33 -8.88 -4.60 19.91
N ASP A 34 -7.85 -3.77 20.06
CA ASP A 34 -7.62 -2.93 21.25
C ASP A 34 -8.39 -1.61 21.25
N LEU A 35 -9.04 -1.25 20.11
CA LEU A 35 -9.76 0.01 20.01
C LEU A 35 -11.07 -0.06 20.80
N SER A 36 -11.28 0.90 21.71
CA SER A 36 -12.56 1.08 22.36
C SER A 36 -13.60 1.66 21.40
N ASP A 37 -14.90 1.54 21.72
CA ASP A 37 -15.98 2.10 20.89
C ASP A 37 -15.84 3.61 20.67
N SER A 38 -15.31 4.33 21.65
CA SER A 38 -15.04 5.77 21.52
C SER A 38 -13.89 6.06 20.52
N ARG A 39 -12.96 5.15 20.33
CA ARG A 39 -11.87 5.27 19.35
C ARG A 39 -12.26 4.81 17.95
N LEU A 40 -13.34 4.05 17.82
CA LEU A 40 -13.91 3.70 16.51
C LEU A 40 -14.67 4.87 15.87
N SER A 41 -15.07 5.86 16.67
CA SER A 41 -15.68 7.12 16.21
C SER A 41 -14.59 8.16 16.05
N VAL A 42 -14.26 8.51 14.84
CA VAL A 42 -13.15 9.42 14.50
C VAL A 42 -13.67 10.77 14.00
N PRO A 43 -12.91 11.86 14.14
CA PRO A 43 -13.26 13.14 13.52
C PRO A 43 -13.25 13.03 12.00
N LEU A 44 -13.99 13.90 11.32
CA LEU A 44 -13.94 14.00 9.85
C LEU A 44 -12.58 14.56 9.47
N ILE A 45 -11.77 13.71 8.85
CA ILE A 45 -10.44 14.01 8.32
C ILE A 45 -10.37 13.42 6.91
N GLU A 46 -9.89 14.17 5.95
CA GLU A 46 -9.85 13.82 4.53
C GLU A 46 -9.16 12.47 4.23
N THR A 47 -8.20 12.09 5.07
CA THR A 47 -7.38 10.88 4.86
C THR A 47 -7.78 9.68 5.72
N VAL A 48 -8.88 9.75 6.48
CA VAL A 48 -9.37 8.64 7.30
C VAL A 48 -10.84 8.38 7.06
N ASN A 49 -11.32 7.23 7.46
CA ASN A 49 -12.72 6.85 7.47
C ASN A 49 -13.17 6.46 8.90
N PRO A 50 -14.47 6.44 9.20
CA PRO A 50 -14.93 5.79 10.43
C PRO A 50 -14.51 4.31 10.44
N PHE A 51 -13.85 3.82 11.50
CA PHE A 51 -13.39 2.44 11.58
C PHE A 51 -14.51 1.42 11.39
N LEU A 52 -15.72 1.70 11.90
CA LEU A 52 -16.89 0.83 11.69
C LEU A 52 -17.32 0.78 10.22
N TRP A 53 -17.16 1.88 9.50
CA TRP A 53 -17.43 1.91 8.07
C TRP A 53 -16.42 1.03 7.32
N GLU A 54 -15.13 1.19 7.59
CA GLU A 54 -14.06 0.39 6.99
C GLU A 54 -14.26 -1.11 7.20
N LEU A 55 -14.54 -1.53 8.45
CA LEU A 55 -14.82 -2.92 8.79
C LEU A 55 -16.03 -3.47 8.04
N GLY A 56 -17.13 -2.73 7.99
CA GLY A 56 -18.32 -3.14 7.26
C GLY A 56 -18.10 -3.17 5.75
N HIS A 57 -17.32 -2.23 5.22
CA HIS A 57 -16.99 -2.14 3.80
C HIS A 57 -16.13 -3.33 3.34
N THR A 58 -15.13 -3.78 4.12
CA THR A 58 -14.35 -4.97 3.77
C THR A 58 -15.24 -6.21 3.66
N ALA A 59 -16.18 -6.41 4.60
CA ALA A 59 -17.13 -7.51 4.52
C ALA A 59 -18.08 -7.36 3.33
N PHE A 60 -18.61 -6.15 3.11
CA PHE A 60 -19.48 -5.85 1.98
C PHE A 60 -18.82 -6.16 0.64
N PHE A 61 -17.52 -5.92 0.51
CA PHE A 61 -16.79 -6.23 -0.71
C PHE A 61 -16.81 -7.73 -1.02
N TYR A 62 -16.51 -8.60 -0.03
CA TYR A 62 -16.65 -10.05 -0.19
C TYR A 62 -18.09 -10.44 -0.54
N GLU A 63 -19.07 -9.88 0.13
CA GLU A 63 -20.47 -10.19 -0.15
C GLU A 63 -20.85 -9.80 -1.58
N ALA A 64 -20.56 -8.54 -1.98
CA ALA A 64 -20.99 -7.98 -3.26
C ALA A 64 -20.21 -8.58 -4.44
N CYS A 65 -18.88 -8.59 -4.34
CA CYS A 65 -18.01 -8.97 -5.46
C CYS A 65 -17.86 -10.48 -5.62
N LEU A 66 -18.03 -11.25 -4.55
CA LEU A 66 -17.85 -12.70 -4.59
C LEU A 66 -19.18 -13.43 -4.43
N LEU A 67 -19.81 -13.39 -3.25
CA LEU A 67 -21.00 -14.20 -2.96
C LEU A 67 -22.20 -13.85 -3.84
N ARG A 68 -22.50 -12.55 -4.02
CA ARG A 68 -23.61 -12.14 -4.88
C ARG A 68 -23.30 -12.41 -6.36
N THR A 69 -22.05 -12.23 -6.77
CA THR A 69 -21.62 -12.40 -8.17
C THR A 69 -21.61 -13.87 -8.59
N LEU A 70 -21.09 -14.76 -7.74
CA LEU A 70 -20.94 -16.18 -8.05
C LEU A 70 -22.17 -17.01 -7.71
N ASP A 71 -22.78 -16.77 -6.54
CA ASP A 71 -23.85 -17.61 -6.02
C ASP A 71 -25.23 -16.94 -6.11
N GLY A 72 -25.29 -15.66 -6.52
CA GLY A 72 -26.56 -14.94 -6.66
C GLY A 72 -27.33 -14.76 -5.36
N ILE A 73 -26.64 -14.76 -4.22
CA ILE A 73 -27.32 -14.59 -2.92
C ILE A 73 -27.96 -13.21 -2.80
N ARG A 74 -28.98 -13.11 -1.96
CA ARG A 74 -29.56 -11.80 -1.59
C ARG A 74 -28.62 -11.11 -0.58
N PRO A 75 -28.68 -9.75 -0.50
CA PRO A 75 -27.97 -9.02 0.55
C PRO A 75 -28.21 -9.63 1.93
N LEU A 76 -27.14 -9.87 2.67
CA LEU A 76 -27.18 -10.42 4.04
C LEU A 76 -27.64 -9.37 5.04
N MET A 77 -27.34 -8.10 4.75
CA MET A 77 -27.78 -6.95 5.53
C MET A 77 -28.66 -6.06 4.67
N THR A 78 -29.84 -5.72 5.17
CA THR A 78 -30.72 -4.75 4.50
C THR A 78 -30.05 -3.38 4.47
N GLY A 79 -29.97 -2.76 3.28
CA GLY A 79 -29.36 -1.45 3.11
C GLY A 79 -27.83 -1.45 3.09
N ALA A 80 -27.16 -2.60 3.02
CA ALA A 80 -25.69 -2.67 2.96
C ALA A 80 -25.09 -1.89 1.79
N ASP A 81 -25.79 -1.85 0.63
CA ASP A 81 -25.36 -1.09 -0.54
C ASP A 81 -25.37 0.42 -0.28
N ASP A 82 -26.36 0.92 0.49
CA ASP A 82 -26.46 2.32 0.86
C ASP A 82 -25.47 2.73 1.96
N LEU A 83 -24.94 1.76 2.71
CA LEU A 83 -23.99 2.01 3.79
C LEU A 83 -22.54 1.87 3.33
N TYR A 84 -22.22 0.83 2.55
CA TYR A 84 -20.84 0.40 2.35
C TYR A 84 -20.33 0.44 0.90
N ASN A 85 -21.18 0.75 -0.07
CA ASN A 85 -20.73 0.83 -1.47
C ASN A 85 -19.97 2.13 -1.71
N SER A 86 -18.63 2.08 -1.76
CA SER A 86 -17.77 3.25 -1.95
C SER A 86 -17.97 3.98 -3.29
N PHE A 87 -18.59 3.33 -4.29
CA PHE A 87 -18.93 4.00 -5.56
C PHE A 87 -20.13 4.96 -5.43
N THR A 88 -20.97 4.77 -4.43
CA THR A 88 -22.20 5.57 -4.24
C THR A 88 -22.25 6.33 -2.92
N VAL A 89 -21.41 5.92 -1.94
CA VAL A 89 -21.31 6.56 -0.63
C VAL A 89 -20.08 7.47 -0.61
N GLU A 90 -20.32 8.76 -0.76
CA GLU A 90 -19.26 9.78 -0.75
C GLU A 90 -18.53 9.78 0.61
N HIS A 91 -17.22 10.09 0.58
CA HIS A 91 -16.34 10.06 1.75
C HIS A 91 -16.95 10.84 2.93
N ASP A 92 -17.27 12.11 2.75
CA ASP A 92 -17.71 12.98 3.86
C ASP A 92 -19.10 12.59 4.41
N SER A 93 -19.90 11.86 3.63
CA SER A 93 -21.21 11.37 4.06
C SER A 93 -21.13 10.22 5.05
N ARG A 94 -19.99 9.50 5.12
CA ARG A 94 -19.78 8.29 5.95
C ARG A 94 -19.96 8.55 7.44
N TRP A 95 -19.68 9.76 7.91
CA TRP A 95 -19.91 10.16 9.32
C TRP A 95 -21.37 10.34 9.70
N GLY A 96 -22.25 10.58 8.73
CA GLY A 96 -23.68 10.74 8.92
C GLY A 96 -24.49 9.45 8.76
N LEU A 97 -23.86 8.34 8.39
CA LEU A 97 -24.57 7.07 8.18
C LEU A 97 -25.00 6.42 9.50
N ALA A 98 -26.16 5.78 9.47
CA ALA A 98 -26.64 4.96 10.58
C ALA A 98 -25.96 3.59 10.57
N LEU A 99 -24.63 3.58 10.80
CA LEU A 99 -23.85 2.34 10.85
C LEU A 99 -24.32 1.43 11.98
N PRO A 100 -24.24 0.10 11.82
CA PRO A 100 -24.44 -0.84 12.91
C PRO A 100 -23.47 -0.57 14.07
N THR A 101 -23.83 -1.03 15.27
CA THR A 101 -22.92 -1.06 16.41
C THR A 101 -21.68 -1.91 16.08
N ARG A 102 -20.62 -1.80 16.88
CA ARG A 102 -19.43 -2.67 16.77
C ARG A 102 -19.82 -4.15 16.69
N ASP A 103 -20.65 -4.62 17.61
CA ASP A 103 -21.08 -6.02 17.63
C ASP A 103 -21.88 -6.39 16.36
N GLY A 104 -22.76 -5.51 15.90
CA GLY A 104 -23.50 -5.70 14.66
C GLY A 104 -22.60 -5.76 13.44
N THR A 105 -21.59 -4.89 13.35
CA THR A 105 -20.59 -4.91 12.28
C THR A 105 -19.75 -6.19 12.31
N LEU A 106 -19.24 -6.58 13.48
CA LEU A 106 -18.47 -7.83 13.64
C LEU A 106 -19.32 -9.08 13.34
N GLN A 107 -20.60 -9.07 13.69
CA GLN A 107 -21.53 -10.15 13.35
C GLN A 107 -21.72 -10.25 11.83
N TYR A 108 -21.90 -9.14 11.14
CA TYR A 108 -21.99 -9.09 9.67
C TYR A 108 -20.71 -9.62 9.03
N MET A 109 -19.55 -9.16 9.48
CA MET A 109 -18.25 -9.64 9.01
C MET A 109 -18.11 -11.16 9.21
N ALA A 110 -18.48 -11.68 10.38
CA ALA A 110 -18.39 -13.10 10.68
C ALA A 110 -19.34 -13.93 9.79
N GLN A 111 -20.55 -13.45 9.53
CA GLN A 111 -21.52 -14.13 8.66
C GLN A 111 -21.00 -14.21 7.21
N VAL A 112 -20.51 -13.11 6.67
CA VAL A 112 -19.92 -13.08 5.32
C VAL A 112 -18.73 -14.03 5.24
N HIS A 113 -17.81 -13.94 6.20
CA HIS A 113 -16.62 -14.79 6.25
C HIS A 113 -16.97 -16.30 6.30
N GLN A 114 -17.93 -16.71 7.13
CA GLN A 114 -18.39 -18.10 7.20
C GLN A 114 -18.95 -18.59 5.86
N LEU A 115 -19.68 -17.75 5.14
CA LEU A 115 -20.22 -18.14 3.83
C LEU A 115 -19.13 -18.28 2.79
N VAL A 116 -18.13 -17.40 2.78
CA VAL A 116 -16.96 -17.53 1.88
C VAL A 116 -16.20 -18.82 2.16
N LEU A 117 -15.91 -19.13 3.42
CA LEU A 117 -15.23 -20.37 3.80
C LEU A 117 -16.06 -21.61 3.44
N ALA A 118 -17.37 -21.60 3.72
CA ALA A 118 -18.26 -22.70 3.36
C ALA A 118 -18.32 -22.93 1.84
N ARG A 119 -18.22 -21.86 1.05
CA ARG A 119 -18.16 -21.95 -0.40
C ARG A 119 -16.86 -22.62 -0.91
N LEU A 120 -15.76 -22.40 -0.21
CA LEU A 120 -14.46 -23.01 -0.53
C LEU A 120 -14.32 -24.44 -0.01
N ASP A 121 -15.09 -24.85 0.98
CA ASP A 121 -14.99 -26.18 1.59
C ASP A 121 -15.34 -27.30 0.59
N GLY A 122 -14.36 -28.13 0.27
CA GLY A 122 -14.48 -29.20 -0.73
C GLY A 122 -14.68 -28.74 -2.18
N ALA A 123 -14.57 -27.45 -2.44
CA ALA A 123 -14.73 -26.89 -3.80
C ALA A 123 -13.58 -27.23 -4.73
N GLN A 124 -13.84 -27.11 -6.02
CA GLN A 124 -12.84 -27.10 -7.09
C GLN A 124 -12.90 -25.73 -7.76
N PRO A 125 -12.15 -24.74 -7.24
CA PRO A 125 -12.19 -23.39 -7.77
C PRO A 125 -11.77 -23.37 -9.25
N ASP A 126 -12.41 -22.52 -10.02
CA ASP A 126 -11.97 -22.19 -11.38
C ASP A 126 -11.17 -20.87 -11.38
N ALA A 127 -10.83 -20.37 -12.56
CA ALA A 127 -10.07 -19.11 -12.69
C ALA A 127 -10.87 -17.90 -12.21
N VAL A 128 -12.20 -17.91 -12.33
CA VAL A 128 -13.06 -16.81 -11.83
C VAL A 128 -13.15 -16.86 -10.32
N ASP A 129 -13.31 -18.04 -9.75
CA ASP A 129 -13.27 -18.24 -8.29
C ASP A 129 -11.95 -17.75 -7.71
N THR A 130 -10.83 -18.16 -8.32
CA THR A 130 -9.49 -17.74 -7.88
C THR A 130 -9.34 -16.22 -7.95
N TYR A 131 -9.68 -15.62 -9.09
CA TYR A 131 -9.55 -14.17 -9.28
C TYR A 131 -10.37 -13.37 -8.26
N LEU A 132 -11.65 -13.70 -8.08
CA LEU A 132 -12.53 -12.95 -7.17
C LEU A 132 -12.17 -13.13 -5.70
N ASN A 133 -11.71 -14.33 -5.29
CA ASN A 133 -11.21 -14.52 -3.93
C ASN A 133 -9.92 -13.72 -3.69
N LEU A 134 -8.96 -13.77 -4.62
CA LEU A 134 -7.72 -12.97 -4.51
C LEU A 134 -8.01 -11.47 -4.52
N LEU A 135 -8.91 -11.01 -5.38
CA LEU A 135 -9.33 -9.61 -5.41
C LEU A 135 -9.91 -9.16 -4.06
N ALA A 136 -10.73 -9.99 -3.42
CA ALA A 136 -11.32 -9.67 -2.13
C ALA A 136 -10.28 -9.69 -1.00
N VAL A 137 -9.34 -10.65 -1.02
CA VAL A 137 -8.23 -10.72 -0.06
C VAL A 137 -7.33 -9.49 -0.18
N LEU A 138 -6.87 -9.16 -1.39
CA LEU A 138 -6.01 -8.01 -1.62
C LEU A 138 -6.71 -6.68 -1.31
N HIS A 139 -8.02 -6.60 -1.57
CA HIS A 139 -8.82 -5.44 -1.15
C HIS A 139 -8.89 -5.31 0.38
N GLU A 140 -9.07 -6.42 1.11
CA GLU A 140 -9.03 -6.41 2.58
C GLU A 140 -7.64 -6.02 3.10
N ASP A 141 -6.56 -6.46 2.44
CA ASP A 141 -5.19 -6.09 2.77
C ASP A 141 -4.93 -4.58 2.57
N MET A 142 -5.46 -3.97 1.50
CA MET A 142 -5.41 -2.51 1.32
C MET A 142 -6.11 -1.77 2.46
N HIS A 143 -7.24 -2.29 2.97
CA HIS A 143 -7.90 -1.74 4.14
C HIS A 143 -7.14 -2.01 5.45
N GLY A 144 -6.38 -3.10 5.53
CA GLY A 144 -5.41 -3.35 6.62
C GLY A 144 -4.34 -2.27 6.69
N GLU A 145 -3.82 -1.85 5.53
CA GLU A 145 -2.93 -0.70 5.41
C GLU A 145 -3.63 0.60 5.85
N ALA A 146 -4.89 0.79 5.43
CA ALA A 146 -5.70 1.94 5.83
C ALA A 146 -5.85 2.04 7.35
N PHE A 147 -6.18 0.95 8.06
CA PHE A 147 -6.23 0.92 9.52
C PHE A 147 -4.91 1.35 10.16
N THR A 148 -3.79 0.99 9.57
CA THR A 148 -2.46 1.33 10.08
C THR A 148 -2.18 2.82 9.94
N TYR A 149 -2.39 3.43 8.75
CA TYR A 149 -2.16 4.87 8.59
C TYR A 149 -3.23 5.72 9.31
N MET A 150 -4.45 5.21 9.49
CA MET A 150 -5.47 5.87 10.31
C MET A 150 -5.03 5.95 11.77
N ARG A 151 -4.46 4.86 12.34
CA ARG A 151 -3.89 4.88 13.70
C ARG A 151 -2.74 5.87 13.80
N GLN A 152 -1.86 5.92 12.80
CA GLN A 152 -0.78 6.90 12.73
C GLN A 152 -1.34 8.34 12.71
N THR A 153 -2.36 8.61 11.91
CA THR A 153 -2.98 9.94 11.78
C THR A 153 -3.65 10.38 13.07
N LEU A 154 -4.35 9.46 13.74
CA LEU A 154 -5.12 9.71 14.95
C LEU A 154 -4.30 9.63 16.26
N GLU A 155 -3.00 9.43 16.17
CA GLU A 155 -2.11 9.28 17.33
C GLU A 155 -2.53 8.11 18.26
N TYR A 156 -3.02 7.03 17.68
CA TYR A 156 -3.34 5.84 18.45
C TYR A 156 -2.09 5.00 18.68
N VAL A 157 -2.13 4.15 19.70
CA VAL A 157 -1.09 3.13 19.94
C VAL A 157 -0.91 2.26 18.71
N ALA A 158 0.32 1.84 18.43
CA ALA A 158 0.58 0.85 17.37
C ALA A 158 -0.27 -0.42 17.59
N PRO A 159 -0.79 -1.05 16.54
CA PRO A 159 -1.56 -2.27 16.70
C PRO A 159 -0.68 -3.41 17.23
N ASP A 160 -1.25 -4.26 18.08
CA ASP A 160 -0.57 -5.47 18.53
C ASP A 160 -0.90 -6.63 17.58
N LEU A 161 0.09 -7.00 16.77
CA LEU A 161 0.00 -8.11 15.82
C LEU A 161 0.79 -9.35 16.29
N GLN A 162 1.16 -9.41 17.57
CA GLN A 162 1.88 -10.57 18.12
C GLN A 162 1.07 -11.87 17.93
N GLY A 163 1.78 -12.89 17.47
CA GLY A 163 1.16 -14.20 17.18
C GLY A 163 0.57 -14.32 15.77
N LEU A 164 0.35 -13.21 15.04
CA LEU A 164 -0.06 -13.22 13.63
C LEU A 164 1.13 -13.00 12.71
N ILE A 165 2.02 -12.08 13.07
CA ILE A 165 3.23 -11.79 12.30
C ILE A 165 4.47 -12.15 13.12
N GLN A 166 5.53 -12.51 12.42
CA GLN A 166 6.85 -12.67 13.01
C GLN A 166 7.64 -11.36 12.81
N PRO A 167 7.90 -10.58 13.88
CA PRO A 167 8.66 -9.35 13.75
C PRO A 167 10.03 -9.59 13.12
N LEU A 168 10.52 -8.61 12.37
CA LEU A 168 11.91 -8.64 11.90
C LEU A 168 12.86 -8.55 13.09
N PRO A 169 13.96 -9.32 13.10
CA PRO A 169 15.03 -9.13 14.05
C PRO A 169 15.57 -7.69 13.96
N ALA A 170 15.95 -7.12 15.10
CA ALA A 170 16.49 -5.75 15.13
C ALA A 170 17.73 -5.55 14.23
N ALA A 171 18.52 -6.62 14.03
CA ALA A 171 19.66 -6.58 13.13
C ALA A 171 19.27 -6.47 11.65
N ASP A 172 18.08 -6.94 11.27
CA ASP A 172 17.61 -6.97 9.88
C ASP A 172 16.93 -5.65 9.45
N VAL A 173 16.67 -4.75 10.40
CA VAL A 173 16.11 -3.42 10.10
C VAL A 173 17.19 -2.34 9.91
N VAL A 174 18.44 -2.68 10.21
CA VAL A 174 19.63 -1.82 10.05
C VAL A 174 20.40 -2.31 8.83
N GLY A 175 20.61 -1.41 7.88
CA GLY A 175 21.42 -1.68 6.68
C GLY A 175 22.79 -1.01 6.74
N ASP A 176 23.48 -1.02 5.60
CA ASP A 176 24.81 -0.40 5.44
C ASP A 176 24.75 1.13 5.25
N GLY A 177 23.63 1.75 5.60
CA GLY A 177 23.41 3.19 5.45
C GLY A 177 22.90 3.58 4.07
N PRO A 178 23.04 4.86 3.69
CA PRO A 178 22.46 5.36 2.44
C PRO A 178 23.18 4.76 1.24
N LEU A 179 22.43 4.19 0.32
CA LEU A 179 22.95 3.66 -0.96
C LEU A 179 23.11 4.83 -1.95
N TRP A 180 24.25 5.50 -1.90
CA TRP A 180 24.52 6.65 -2.74
C TRP A 180 24.69 6.30 -4.22
N GLY A 181 24.36 7.27 -5.06
CA GLY A 181 24.57 7.21 -6.51
C GLY A 181 23.33 6.81 -7.26
N ASP A 182 23.50 6.72 -8.56
CA ASP A 182 22.44 6.45 -9.51
C ASP A 182 22.75 5.18 -10.31
N THR A 183 21.70 4.54 -10.78
CA THR A 183 21.78 3.47 -11.77
C THR A 183 21.33 4.03 -13.12
N GLU A 184 22.11 3.78 -14.17
CA GLU A 184 21.72 4.07 -15.52
C GLU A 184 20.71 3.06 -16.02
N ILE A 185 19.56 3.54 -16.48
CA ILE A 185 18.51 2.74 -17.10
C ILE A 185 18.53 3.04 -18.60
N PRO A 186 18.94 2.06 -19.42
CA PRO A 186 19.00 2.25 -20.88
C PRO A 186 17.58 2.29 -21.43
N GLY A 187 17.12 3.39 -21.97
CA GLY A 187 15.79 3.52 -22.56
C GLY A 187 15.41 2.40 -23.54
N GLY A 188 14.35 2.55 -24.26
CA GLY A 188 13.86 1.58 -25.25
C GLY A 188 12.35 1.44 -25.24
N VAL A 189 11.83 0.52 -26.05
CA VAL A 189 10.41 0.15 -26.00
C VAL A 189 10.19 -0.79 -24.82
N TYR A 190 9.29 -0.40 -23.94
CA TYR A 190 8.95 -1.15 -22.73
C TYR A 190 7.47 -1.53 -22.74
N GLN A 191 7.14 -2.73 -22.26
CA GLN A 191 5.76 -3.18 -22.13
C GLN A 191 5.24 -2.76 -20.75
N LEU A 192 4.57 -1.61 -20.69
CA LEU A 192 3.95 -1.09 -19.48
C LEU A 192 2.61 -1.79 -19.22
N GLY A 193 2.38 -2.18 -17.98
CA GLY A 193 1.19 -2.89 -17.56
C GLY A 193 1.39 -4.41 -17.46
N ALA A 194 0.37 -5.11 -16.96
CA ALA A 194 0.43 -6.54 -16.70
C ALA A 194 0.10 -7.37 -17.95
N ALA A 195 0.77 -8.50 -18.08
CA ALA A 195 0.56 -9.44 -19.18
C ALA A 195 -0.60 -10.41 -18.87
N THR A 196 -1.22 -10.97 -19.92
CA THR A 196 -2.39 -11.86 -19.78
C THR A 196 -2.07 -13.18 -19.07
N GLN A 197 -0.79 -13.55 -18.96
CA GLN A 197 -0.32 -14.74 -18.25
C GLN A 197 0.01 -14.50 -16.78
N ASP A 198 -0.03 -13.26 -16.31
CA ASP A 198 0.24 -12.95 -14.90
C ASP A 198 -0.84 -13.58 -14.02
N PRO A 199 -0.47 -14.15 -12.85
CA PRO A 199 -1.39 -14.96 -12.06
C PRO A 199 -2.54 -14.17 -11.43
N PHE A 200 -2.31 -12.88 -11.12
CA PHE A 200 -3.33 -11.94 -10.69
C PHE A 200 -2.98 -10.55 -11.22
N VAL A 201 -4.00 -9.82 -11.66
CA VAL A 201 -3.84 -8.47 -12.22
C VAL A 201 -5.03 -7.61 -11.79
N PHE A 202 -4.77 -6.46 -11.19
CA PHE A 202 -5.81 -5.45 -10.99
C PHE A 202 -6.29 -4.88 -12.34
N ASP A 203 -7.50 -4.38 -12.37
CA ASP A 203 -8.12 -3.87 -13.61
C ASP A 203 -7.40 -2.65 -14.19
N ASN A 204 -6.84 -1.79 -13.36
CA ASN A 204 -6.06 -0.60 -13.76
C ASN A 204 -4.65 -0.93 -14.28
N GLU A 205 -4.16 -2.16 -14.11
CA GLU A 205 -2.89 -2.63 -14.66
C GLU A 205 -3.03 -3.30 -16.03
N LYS A 206 -4.26 -3.53 -16.52
CA LYS A 206 -4.58 -4.24 -17.76
C LYS A 206 -4.58 -3.27 -18.95
N TRP A 207 -3.92 -3.57 -20.04
CA TRP A 207 -3.00 -4.69 -20.33
C TRP A 207 -1.67 -4.13 -20.80
N ALA A 208 -0.62 -4.96 -20.80
CA ALA A 208 0.69 -4.57 -21.28
C ALA A 208 0.63 -3.97 -22.69
N HIS A 209 1.22 -2.80 -22.85
CA HIS A 209 1.27 -2.07 -24.10
C HIS A 209 2.65 -1.39 -24.27
N PRO A 210 3.12 -1.19 -25.52
CA PRO A 210 4.43 -0.62 -25.76
C PRO A 210 4.47 0.87 -25.45
N VAL A 211 5.45 1.29 -24.65
CA VAL A 211 5.77 2.68 -24.35
C VAL A 211 7.24 2.93 -24.67
N GLN A 212 7.55 4.04 -25.36
CA GLN A 212 8.92 4.48 -25.57
C GLN A 212 9.42 5.20 -24.32
N VAL A 213 10.50 4.71 -23.74
CA VAL A 213 11.19 5.33 -22.59
C VAL A 213 12.58 5.76 -23.01
N GLU A 214 12.93 7.02 -22.78
CA GLU A 214 14.27 7.53 -23.04
C GLU A 214 15.26 7.05 -21.96
N PRO A 215 16.58 6.95 -22.25
CA PRO A 215 17.57 6.63 -21.24
C PRO A 215 17.53 7.62 -20.07
N PHE A 216 17.61 7.13 -18.85
CA PHE A 216 17.57 7.96 -17.64
C PHE A 216 18.43 7.37 -16.52
N HIS A 217 18.65 8.18 -15.49
CA HIS A 217 19.30 7.74 -14.25
C HIS A 217 18.29 7.75 -13.12
N MET A 218 18.29 6.69 -12.31
CA MET A 218 17.45 6.58 -11.11
C MET A 218 18.33 6.41 -9.88
N ALA A 219 17.97 7.06 -8.79
CA ALA A 219 18.62 6.85 -7.50
C ALA A 219 18.56 5.37 -7.11
N ARG A 220 19.67 4.86 -6.56
CA ARG A 220 19.80 3.46 -6.13
C ARG A 220 18.88 3.08 -4.96
N ALA A 221 18.44 4.09 -4.21
CA ALA A 221 17.55 3.91 -3.07
C ALA A 221 16.52 5.05 -3.00
N PRO A 222 15.40 4.86 -2.29
CA PRO A 222 14.52 5.95 -1.92
C PRO A 222 15.27 7.08 -1.19
N VAL A 223 14.76 8.31 -1.31
CA VAL A 223 15.28 9.46 -0.56
C VAL A 223 15.17 9.17 0.94
N THR A 224 16.28 9.25 1.65
CA THR A 224 16.32 9.00 3.09
C THR A 224 15.88 10.21 3.91
N ASN A 225 15.53 9.99 5.18
CA ASN A 225 15.21 11.07 6.12
C ASN A 225 16.38 12.06 6.25
N ALA A 226 17.63 11.61 6.29
CA ALA A 226 18.80 12.49 6.34
C ALA A 226 18.87 13.40 5.11
N GLN A 227 18.70 12.85 3.90
CA GLN A 227 18.70 13.64 2.66
C GLN A 227 17.55 14.64 2.61
N PHE A 228 16.36 14.25 3.04
CA PHE A 228 15.21 15.15 3.09
C PHE A 228 15.39 16.24 4.17
N ALA A 229 16.06 15.91 5.28
CA ALA A 229 16.40 16.88 6.33
C ALA A 229 17.35 17.98 5.81
N GLU A 230 18.31 17.64 4.95
CA GLU A 230 19.18 18.63 4.30
C GLU A 230 18.37 19.66 3.48
N PHE A 231 17.35 19.20 2.73
CA PHE A 231 16.42 20.09 2.00
C PHE A 231 15.66 21.02 2.96
N VAL A 232 15.15 20.46 4.06
CA VAL A 232 14.42 21.23 5.08
C VAL A 232 15.36 22.28 5.74
N GLU A 233 16.59 21.89 6.08
CA GLU A 233 17.60 22.76 6.70
C GLU A 233 18.11 23.84 5.75
N ALA A 234 18.20 23.54 4.46
CA ALA A 234 18.53 24.52 3.41
C ALA A 234 17.40 25.54 3.15
N GLY A 235 16.31 25.47 3.93
CA GLY A 235 15.18 26.38 3.80
C GLY A 235 14.25 26.02 2.63
N GLY A 236 14.18 24.74 2.22
CA GLY A 236 13.40 24.30 1.08
C GLY A 236 11.93 24.72 1.14
N TYR A 237 11.31 24.69 2.31
CA TYR A 237 9.92 25.13 2.51
C TYR A 237 9.71 26.66 2.42
N GLN A 238 10.76 27.46 2.51
CA GLN A 238 10.73 28.91 2.37
C GLN A 238 11.08 29.37 0.94
N ARG A 239 11.71 28.53 0.16
CA ARG A 239 12.17 28.82 -1.20
C ARG A 239 11.08 28.51 -2.21
N ARG A 240 10.24 29.52 -2.49
CA ARG A 240 9.10 29.36 -3.43
C ARG A 240 9.50 29.06 -4.88
N ASP A 241 10.74 29.32 -5.25
CA ASP A 241 11.32 28.98 -6.55
C ASP A 241 11.47 27.48 -6.80
N LEU A 242 11.37 26.66 -5.74
CA LEU A 242 11.44 25.20 -5.81
C LEU A 242 10.08 24.52 -6.00
N TRP A 243 8.99 25.27 -5.80
CA TRP A 243 7.63 24.73 -5.79
C TRP A 243 6.86 25.19 -7.04
N ASP A 244 6.05 24.32 -7.59
CA ASP A 244 5.11 24.71 -8.62
C ASP A 244 3.99 25.62 -8.05
N TYR A 245 3.08 26.06 -8.91
CA TYR A 245 1.99 26.97 -8.48
C TYR A 245 1.09 26.33 -7.42
N GLU A 246 0.71 25.06 -7.60
CA GLU A 246 -0.21 24.36 -6.69
C GLU A 246 0.48 24.04 -5.37
N GLY A 247 1.76 23.67 -5.39
CA GLY A 247 2.61 23.53 -4.21
C GLY A 247 2.74 24.82 -3.42
N CYS A 248 2.89 25.97 -4.10
CA CYS A 248 2.89 27.28 -3.44
C CYS A 248 1.53 27.60 -2.78
N VAL A 249 0.42 27.21 -3.40
CA VAL A 249 -0.91 27.36 -2.81
C VAL A 249 -1.05 26.46 -1.59
N TRP A 250 -0.60 25.18 -1.68
CA TRP A 250 -0.62 24.25 -0.57
C TRP A 250 0.22 24.75 0.62
N LEU A 251 1.45 25.21 0.40
CA LEU A 251 2.29 25.84 1.43
C LEU A 251 1.62 27.02 2.10
N SER A 252 0.93 27.85 1.31
CA SER A 252 0.24 29.02 1.87
C SER A 252 -0.98 28.66 2.71
N LYS A 253 -1.65 27.55 2.41
CA LYS A 253 -2.81 27.05 3.18
C LYS A 253 -2.38 26.35 4.46
N THR A 254 -1.33 25.54 4.39
CA THR A 254 -0.92 24.67 5.51
C THR A 254 0.09 25.34 6.44
N GLY A 255 0.88 26.27 5.92
CA GLY A 255 2.03 26.83 6.65
C GLY A 255 3.11 25.79 6.95
N ALA A 256 3.16 24.70 6.20
CA ALA A 256 4.11 23.62 6.41
C ALA A 256 5.56 24.12 6.35
N GLN A 257 6.43 23.58 7.20
CA GLN A 257 7.84 23.90 7.30
C GLN A 257 8.75 22.65 7.25
N HIS A 258 8.16 21.47 7.32
CA HIS A 258 8.78 20.15 7.29
C HIS A 258 7.70 19.09 7.04
N PRO A 259 8.03 17.83 6.76
CA PRO A 259 7.07 16.75 6.60
C PRO A 259 6.12 16.62 7.80
N THR A 260 4.90 16.18 7.52
CA THR A 260 3.92 15.82 8.55
C THR A 260 4.55 14.81 9.51
N TYR A 261 4.32 14.95 10.79
CA TYR A 261 4.88 14.12 11.89
C TYR A 261 6.36 14.33 12.24
N TRP A 262 7.09 15.19 11.54
CA TRP A 262 8.41 15.58 12.00
C TRP A 262 8.34 16.68 13.06
N TYR A 263 9.28 16.63 14.00
CA TYR A 263 9.41 17.63 15.07
C TYR A 263 10.86 18.10 15.14
N ARG A 264 11.04 19.41 15.14
CA ARG A 264 12.35 20.02 15.37
C ARG A 264 12.53 20.28 16.85
N GLY A 265 13.46 19.56 17.49
CA GLY A 265 13.85 19.77 18.90
C GLY A 265 15.36 19.87 19.03
N GLY A 266 15.85 20.53 20.09
CA GLY A 266 17.28 20.69 20.34
C GLY A 266 17.96 19.37 20.70
N GLY A 267 18.55 18.70 19.70
CA GLY A 267 19.27 17.43 19.94
C GLY A 267 19.11 16.38 18.83
N GLY A 268 18.61 16.76 17.68
CA GLY A 268 18.33 15.87 16.55
C GLY A 268 16.87 15.91 16.14
N GLY A 269 16.56 15.47 14.92
CA GLY A 269 15.19 15.36 14.44
C GLY A 269 14.45 14.24 15.19
N GLN A 270 13.18 14.45 15.40
CA GLN A 270 12.26 13.43 15.91
C GLN A 270 11.08 13.31 14.97
N ARG A 271 10.43 12.15 14.96
CA ARG A 271 9.16 11.95 14.28
C ARG A 271 8.15 11.28 15.21
N ARG A 272 6.88 11.51 14.94
CA ARG A 272 5.82 10.73 15.57
C ARG A 272 5.69 9.38 14.86
N HIS A 273 5.70 8.32 15.63
CA HIS A 273 5.41 6.97 15.23
C HIS A 273 4.25 6.46 16.08
N PHE A 274 3.06 6.42 15.49
CA PHE A 274 1.81 6.22 16.22
C PHE A 274 1.63 7.27 17.34
N ASP A 275 1.57 6.85 18.60
CA ASP A 275 1.44 7.72 19.78
C ASP A 275 2.80 8.11 20.40
N GLN A 276 3.92 7.66 19.81
CA GLN A 276 5.25 7.87 20.37
C GLN A 276 6.06 8.88 19.55
N LEU A 277 6.87 9.70 20.24
CA LEU A 277 7.95 10.46 19.62
C LEU A 277 9.23 9.62 19.65
N VAL A 278 9.76 9.36 18.47
CA VAL A 278 10.99 8.57 18.28
C VAL A 278 12.05 9.41 17.58
N PRO A 279 13.34 9.11 17.73
CA PRO A 279 14.38 9.71 16.88
C PRO A 279 14.06 9.51 15.40
N LEU A 280 14.39 10.50 14.57
CA LEU A 280 14.29 10.38 13.13
C LEU A 280 15.41 9.43 12.65
N GLU A 281 15.04 8.31 12.09
CA GLU A 281 15.99 7.31 11.57
C GLU A 281 16.61 7.83 10.27
N GLU A 282 17.90 8.15 10.31
CA GLU A 282 18.60 8.87 9.23
C GLU A 282 18.52 8.15 7.87
N HIS A 283 18.64 6.83 7.87
CA HIS A 283 18.71 6.02 6.65
C HIS A 283 17.41 5.34 6.26
N ALA A 284 16.33 5.52 7.03
CA ALA A 284 15.00 5.10 6.61
C ALA A 284 14.45 6.04 5.53
N PRO A 285 13.60 5.56 4.61
CA PRO A 285 12.96 6.40 3.60
C PRO A 285 12.19 7.56 4.21
N ALA A 286 12.23 8.72 3.57
CA ALA A 286 11.36 9.85 3.90
C ALA A 286 9.92 9.50 3.51
N VAL A 287 9.03 9.47 4.52
CA VAL A 287 7.61 9.16 4.35
C VAL A 287 6.73 10.27 4.91
N HIS A 288 5.44 10.21 4.63
CA HIS A 288 4.46 11.23 5.00
C HIS A 288 4.78 12.61 4.38
N VAL A 289 5.32 12.57 3.18
CA VAL A 289 5.47 13.71 2.26
C VAL A 289 4.43 13.59 1.15
N ASN A 290 3.88 14.71 0.72
CA ASN A 290 2.98 14.72 -0.44
C ASN A 290 3.77 14.91 -1.74
N TRP A 291 3.04 14.89 -2.87
CA TRP A 291 3.65 15.04 -4.19
C TRP A 291 4.41 16.37 -4.34
N PHE A 292 3.86 17.47 -3.84
CA PHE A 292 4.50 18.80 -3.93
C PHE A 292 5.81 18.85 -3.15
N GLU A 293 5.88 18.23 -1.99
CA GLU A 293 7.08 18.13 -1.15
C GLU A 293 8.16 17.31 -1.86
N ALA A 294 7.76 16.18 -2.46
CA ALA A 294 8.67 15.31 -3.20
C ALA A 294 9.21 16.00 -4.46
N ASP A 295 8.37 16.72 -5.20
CA ASP A 295 8.77 17.46 -6.40
C ASP A 295 9.70 18.64 -6.08
N ALA A 296 9.38 19.39 -5.02
CA ALA A 296 10.23 20.48 -4.54
C ALA A 296 11.61 19.98 -4.06
N TYR A 297 11.64 18.83 -3.35
CA TYR A 297 12.91 18.17 -3.01
C TYR A 297 13.71 17.82 -4.28
N CYS A 298 13.06 17.19 -5.26
CA CYS A 298 13.71 16.82 -6.51
C CYS A 298 14.27 18.06 -7.24
N THR A 299 13.49 19.13 -7.33
CA THR A 299 13.94 20.41 -7.93
C THR A 299 15.15 20.97 -7.20
N TRP A 300 15.15 20.97 -5.85
CA TRP A 300 16.28 21.41 -5.03
C TRP A 300 17.53 20.54 -5.26
N ALA A 301 17.36 19.24 -5.37
CA ALA A 301 18.44 18.30 -5.60
C ALA A 301 18.92 18.26 -7.08
N GLY A 302 18.35 19.06 -7.98
CA GLY A 302 18.66 19.02 -9.41
C GLY A 302 18.17 17.77 -10.11
N ARG A 303 17.04 17.22 -9.66
CA ARG A 303 16.40 15.98 -10.10
C ARG A 303 14.94 16.22 -10.48
N ARG A 304 14.24 15.17 -10.82
CA ARG A 304 12.79 15.11 -10.98
C ARG A 304 12.23 13.79 -10.47
N LEU A 305 10.94 13.72 -10.27
CA LEU A 305 10.26 12.45 -10.06
C LEU A 305 10.28 11.62 -11.35
N PRO A 306 10.35 10.28 -11.26
CA PRO A 306 10.21 9.41 -12.41
C PRO A 306 8.75 9.43 -12.91
N THR A 307 8.57 9.17 -14.19
CA THR A 307 7.25 8.80 -14.72
C THR A 307 6.92 7.36 -14.31
N GLU A 308 5.63 6.98 -14.39
CA GLU A 308 5.18 5.61 -14.16
C GLU A 308 5.98 4.59 -14.98
N ALA A 309 6.13 4.84 -16.29
CA ALA A 309 6.86 3.96 -17.18
C ALA A 309 8.36 3.84 -16.85
N GLU A 310 8.99 4.92 -16.40
CA GLU A 310 10.38 4.90 -15.95
C GLU A 310 10.53 4.09 -14.66
N TRP A 311 9.61 4.30 -13.71
CA TRP A 311 9.63 3.58 -12.44
C TRP A 311 9.41 2.07 -12.64
N ASP A 312 8.37 1.70 -13.37
CA ASP A 312 8.04 0.29 -13.64
C ASP A 312 9.17 -0.41 -14.42
N MET A 313 9.71 0.29 -15.43
CA MET A 313 10.86 -0.16 -16.18
C MET A 313 12.11 -0.36 -15.31
N ALA A 314 12.40 0.56 -14.39
CA ALA A 314 13.52 0.43 -13.47
C ALA A 314 13.34 -0.76 -12.52
N ALA A 315 12.12 -1.03 -12.06
CA ALA A 315 11.81 -2.10 -11.12
C ALA A 315 11.82 -3.49 -11.79
N SER A 316 11.27 -3.61 -13.00
CA SER A 316 10.91 -4.94 -13.53
C SER A 316 11.52 -5.32 -14.88
N ALA A 317 12.14 -4.39 -15.67
CA ALA A 317 12.72 -4.79 -16.94
C ALA A 317 14.00 -5.61 -16.78
N GLU A 318 14.12 -6.71 -17.51
CA GLU A 318 15.37 -7.48 -17.60
C GLU A 318 16.40 -6.73 -18.46
N PRO A 319 17.66 -6.60 -18.02
CA PRO A 319 18.74 -6.14 -18.90
C PRO A 319 19.06 -7.25 -19.90
N GLY A 320 18.90 -6.97 -21.20
CA GLY A 320 19.35 -7.89 -22.26
C GLY A 320 20.87 -7.96 -22.33
N ALA A 321 21.39 -9.11 -22.81
CA ALA A 321 22.82 -9.34 -22.93
C ALA A 321 23.53 -8.39 -23.94
N ASP A 322 22.76 -7.73 -24.79
CA ASP A 322 23.24 -6.78 -25.83
C ASP A 322 22.96 -5.32 -25.47
N GLY A 323 22.57 -5.02 -24.20
CA GLY A 323 22.17 -3.69 -23.76
C GLY A 323 20.79 -3.27 -24.28
N HIS A 324 20.14 -4.09 -25.11
CA HIS A 324 18.72 -4.00 -25.43
C HIS A 324 17.93 -4.84 -24.43
N ARG A 325 16.68 -4.47 -24.18
CA ARG A 325 15.89 -5.13 -23.14
C ARG A 325 15.31 -6.43 -23.62
N ALA A 326 15.29 -7.41 -22.74
CA ALA A 326 14.48 -8.60 -22.94
C ALA A 326 13.00 -8.20 -22.99
N GLU A 327 12.23 -8.90 -23.82
CA GLU A 327 10.76 -8.80 -23.81
C GLU A 327 10.18 -9.30 -22.47
N ASP A 328 10.99 -10.02 -21.69
CA ASP A 328 10.61 -10.58 -20.42
C ASP A 328 10.73 -9.57 -19.27
N ARG A 329 9.66 -9.48 -18.47
CA ARG A 329 9.61 -8.70 -17.22
C ARG A 329 9.92 -9.59 -16.03
N ARG A 330 10.69 -9.07 -15.08
CA ARG A 330 10.76 -9.64 -13.72
C ARG A 330 9.47 -9.37 -12.99
N ARG A 331 9.02 -10.34 -12.22
CA ARG A 331 7.86 -10.16 -11.33
C ARG A 331 8.21 -9.25 -10.13
N TYR A 332 9.44 -9.37 -9.65
CA TYR A 332 9.99 -8.60 -8.55
C TYR A 332 11.36 -8.03 -8.94
N PRO A 333 11.89 -7.02 -8.26
CA PRO A 333 13.21 -6.46 -8.56
C PRO A 333 14.33 -7.49 -8.60
N TRP A 334 14.26 -8.54 -7.78
CA TRP A 334 15.22 -9.65 -7.72
C TRP A 334 14.96 -10.81 -8.69
N GLY A 335 13.87 -10.79 -9.44
CA GLY A 335 13.52 -11.85 -10.40
C GLY A 335 12.10 -12.39 -10.23
N HIS A 336 11.91 -13.71 -10.40
CA HIS A 336 10.59 -14.35 -10.37
C HIS A 336 10.27 -15.09 -9.06
N GLU A 337 11.26 -15.28 -8.22
CA GLU A 337 11.10 -15.98 -6.94
C GLU A 337 10.19 -15.22 -6.00
N PRO A 338 9.27 -15.90 -5.30
CA PRO A 338 8.39 -15.26 -4.33
C PRO A 338 9.17 -14.43 -3.30
N PRO A 339 8.58 -13.36 -2.77
CA PRO A 339 9.20 -12.57 -1.73
C PRO A 339 9.43 -13.39 -0.47
N THR A 340 10.56 -13.15 0.17
CA THR A 340 10.97 -13.75 1.43
C THR A 340 11.37 -12.66 2.42
N ALA A 341 11.46 -13.01 3.67
CA ALA A 341 11.74 -12.07 4.76
C ALA A 341 13.10 -11.37 4.69
N ASP A 342 14.05 -11.93 3.93
CA ASP A 342 15.38 -11.38 3.68
C ASP A 342 15.47 -10.52 2.42
N ARG A 343 14.39 -10.45 1.63
CA ARG A 343 14.32 -9.67 0.38
C ARG A 343 13.52 -8.40 0.47
N ALA A 344 12.52 -8.35 1.35
CA ALA A 344 11.65 -7.18 1.46
C ALA A 344 11.00 -7.05 2.84
N ASN A 345 10.71 -5.80 3.22
CA ASN A 345 9.92 -5.47 4.40
C ASN A 345 8.44 -5.58 4.07
N LEU A 346 7.86 -6.74 4.34
CA LEU A 346 6.46 -7.07 4.03
C LEU A 346 5.71 -7.49 5.30
N ASP A 347 4.40 -7.64 5.17
CA ASP A 347 3.49 -8.18 6.20
C ASP A 347 3.52 -7.42 7.53
N SER A 348 3.80 -6.13 7.50
CA SER A 348 3.92 -5.28 8.70
C SER A 348 4.97 -5.75 9.71
N ARG A 349 5.95 -6.56 9.31
CA ARG A 349 6.96 -7.19 10.20
C ARG A 349 7.85 -6.18 10.92
N ALA A 350 8.13 -5.02 10.29
CA ALA A 350 8.86 -3.92 10.92
C ALA A 350 7.93 -2.87 11.56
N MET A 351 6.59 -2.96 11.33
CA MET A 351 5.61 -1.94 11.73
C MET A 351 5.98 -0.50 11.29
N GLY A 352 6.73 -0.38 10.22
CA GLY A 352 7.21 0.88 9.65
C GLY A 352 8.30 0.67 8.61
N CYS A 353 8.96 1.76 8.24
CA CYS A 353 10.09 1.72 7.33
C CYS A 353 11.34 1.15 8.03
N VAL A 354 12.25 0.63 7.22
CA VAL A 354 13.56 0.16 7.63
C VAL A 354 14.64 0.94 6.88
N ASP A 355 15.91 0.80 7.27
CA ASP A 355 17.04 1.36 6.54
C ASP A 355 16.98 0.94 5.05
N VAL A 356 17.26 1.87 4.14
CA VAL A 356 17.20 1.62 2.70
C VAL A 356 18.19 0.55 2.22
N GLY A 357 19.21 0.24 2.99
CA GLY A 357 20.19 -0.81 2.73
C GLY A 357 19.92 -2.13 3.44
N ALA A 358 18.75 -2.31 4.09
CA ALA A 358 18.49 -3.48 4.93
C ALA A 358 18.34 -4.81 4.15
N PHE A 359 17.89 -4.77 2.90
CA PHE A 359 17.53 -5.97 2.14
C PHE A 359 18.36 -6.14 0.86
N ALA A 360 19.67 -6.29 0.99
CA ALA A 360 20.56 -6.46 -0.16
C ALA A 360 20.20 -7.68 -1.05
N ALA A 361 19.57 -8.72 -0.49
CA ALA A 361 19.07 -9.85 -1.26
C ALA A 361 17.84 -9.53 -2.12
N GLY A 362 17.17 -8.42 -1.84
CA GLY A 362 16.03 -7.90 -2.58
C GLY A 362 16.39 -6.84 -3.61
N ASP A 363 17.65 -6.43 -3.66
CA ASP A 363 18.13 -5.45 -4.62
C ASP A 363 18.04 -5.98 -6.06
N ARG A 364 17.87 -5.05 -6.97
CA ARG A 364 18.00 -5.35 -8.39
C ARG A 364 19.48 -5.58 -8.72
N VAL A 365 19.80 -6.74 -9.25
CA VAL A 365 21.13 -7.11 -9.75
C VAL A 365 21.34 -6.55 -11.16
#